data_312e6eda1594a16064cd5d9ffd313294
#
_entry.id   312e6eda1594a16064cd5d9ffd313294
#
_cell.length_a   1.000
_cell.length_b   1.000
_cell.length_c   1.000
_cell.angle_alpha   90.00
_cell.angle_beta   90.00
_cell.angle_gamma   90.00
#
_symmetry.space_group_name_H-M   'P 1'
#
loop_
_entity.id
_entity.type
_entity.pdbx_description
1 polymer ?
#
loop_
_entity_poly.entity_id
_entity_poly.type
_entity_poly.pdbx_seq_one_letter_code
_entity_poly.pdbx_strand_id
1 'polypeptide(L)'
;MVRPVNGRQLWLVACAALVAIAMTLPAAAQSTGMVRGVVKDAAGKTVEGAKVVVEAEGNNRRFETKSDKKGEFVQIGLAPGPYKVTAEKDKAASAPTPVNVRISPGAPLTLVIGAGGGGASPEVAAKNAELKKTFEEGVAASRAGNHDDAIAKFQRAAELNASCYDCYYNIAYSQTQKKDLEKAEAAYKKAIELKAGYGEAYSGLANIYNMQRKFDEAAAASAKAMELSGAGSGAAAGGSPDALFNQGVILWNAGKIADAKKQFEATIAAKPDHAEAHYQLGMALVNEGNLAGAGAEFEKYVQLAPNGPNAATAKGILATIKK
;
A
#
# COMPACT_ATOMS: atom_id res chain seq x y z
N MET A 1 -38.27 -60.24 -33.36
CA MET A 1 -36.97 -60.72 -32.93
C MET A 1 -36.09 -59.54 -32.66
N VAL A 2 -35.96 -59.13 -31.42
CA VAL A 2 -35.10 -58.01 -31.01
C VAL A 2 -33.76 -58.57 -30.51
N ARG A 3 -32.66 -58.23 -31.19
CA ARG A 3 -31.31 -58.68 -30.79
C ARG A 3 -30.84 -57.83 -29.57
N PRO A 4 -30.24 -58.44 -28.51
CA PRO A 4 -29.72 -57.72 -27.39
C PRO A 4 -28.43 -56.98 -27.78
N VAL A 5 -28.34 -55.72 -27.38
CA VAL A 5 -27.16 -54.87 -27.53
C VAL A 5 -26.11 -55.29 -26.49
N ASN A 6 -24.92 -55.67 -26.96
CA ASN A 6 -23.82 -56.16 -26.12
C ASN A 6 -23.27 -55.04 -25.21
N GLY A 7 -23.18 -55.30 -23.92
CA GLY A 7 -22.75 -54.38 -22.85
C GLY A 7 -21.35 -53.77 -23.04
N ARG A 8 -20.55 -54.21 -23.98
CA ARG A 8 -19.24 -53.64 -24.30
C ARG A 8 -19.29 -52.35 -25.10
N GLN A 9 -20.40 -52.08 -25.83
CA GLN A 9 -20.54 -50.82 -26.58
C GLN A 9 -21.02 -49.66 -25.71
N LEU A 10 -21.71 -49.92 -24.61
CA LEU A 10 -22.11 -48.89 -23.65
C LEU A 10 -20.93 -48.30 -22.85
N TRP A 11 -19.88 -49.09 -22.62
CA TRP A 11 -18.69 -48.61 -21.88
C TRP A 11 -17.79 -47.70 -22.75
N LEU A 12 -17.74 -47.90 -24.03
CA LEU A 12 -16.94 -47.06 -24.96
C LEU A 12 -17.58 -45.70 -25.20
N VAL A 13 -18.89 -45.60 -25.14
CA VAL A 13 -19.60 -44.31 -25.27
C VAL A 13 -19.53 -43.50 -23.97
N ALA A 14 -19.56 -44.16 -22.82
CA ALA A 14 -19.42 -43.49 -21.52
C ALA A 14 -18.01 -42.94 -21.27
N CYS A 15 -16.96 -43.64 -21.73
CA CYS A 15 -15.57 -43.17 -21.62
C CYS A 15 -15.26 -42.01 -22.58
N ALA A 16 -15.88 -41.97 -23.78
CA ALA A 16 -15.70 -40.87 -24.71
C ALA A 16 -16.39 -39.56 -24.25
N ALA A 17 -17.51 -39.68 -23.52
CA ALA A 17 -18.20 -38.52 -22.96
C ALA A 17 -17.47 -37.93 -21.73
N LEU A 18 -16.73 -38.73 -20.95
CA LEU A 18 -15.94 -38.27 -19.81
C LEU A 18 -14.62 -37.60 -20.23
N VAL A 19 -14.04 -37.91 -21.37
CA VAL A 19 -12.84 -37.25 -21.88
C VAL A 19 -13.17 -35.92 -22.54
N ALA A 20 -14.39 -35.70 -23.07
CA ALA A 20 -14.79 -34.44 -23.67
C ALA A 20 -15.16 -33.32 -22.63
N ILE A 21 -15.48 -33.69 -21.39
CA ILE A 21 -15.81 -32.71 -20.34
C ILE A 21 -14.55 -32.16 -19.63
N ALA A 22 -13.39 -32.83 -19.79
CA ALA A 22 -12.14 -32.39 -19.16
C ALA A 22 -11.40 -31.27 -19.94
N MET A 23 -11.90 -30.79 -21.10
CA MET A 23 -11.22 -29.81 -21.94
C MET A 23 -11.88 -28.41 -21.99
N THR A 24 -12.83 -28.11 -21.15
CA THR A 24 -13.43 -26.75 -21.10
C THR A 24 -13.40 -26.14 -19.70
N LEU A 25 -12.25 -26.24 -19.02
CA LEU A 25 -11.97 -25.23 -18.01
C LEU A 25 -11.59 -23.95 -18.74
N PRO A 26 -12.31 -22.84 -18.58
CA PRO A 26 -11.84 -21.58 -19.11
C PRO A 26 -10.45 -21.37 -18.53
N ALA A 27 -9.43 -21.22 -19.39
CA ALA A 27 -8.15 -20.72 -18.95
C ALA A 27 -8.45 -19.40 -18.26
N ALA A 28 -8.45 -19.38 -16.92
CA ALA A 28 -8.55 -18.16 -16.16
C ALA A 28 -7.51 -17.23 -16.75
N ALA A 29 -7.93 -16.11 -17.35
CA ALA A 29 -7.05 -15.11 -17.91
C ALA A 29 -6.19 -14.62 -16.75
N GLN A 30 -5.03 -15.23 -16.59
CA GLN A 30 -4.08 -14.82 -15.55
C GLN A 30 -3.67 -13.42 -15.93
N SER A 31 -4.05 -12.45 -15.09
CA SER A 31 -3.61 -11.08 -15.22
C SER A 31 -2.08 -11.09 -15.18
N THR A 32 -1.46 -10.82 -16.32
CA THR A 32 -0.01 -10.85 -16.47
C THR A 32 0.54 -9.43 -16.45
N GLY A 33 1.71 -9.28 -15.85
CA GLY A 33 2.47 -8.05 -15.86
C GLY A 33 3.52 -8.02 -16.97
N MET A 34 4.31 -6.95 -16.98
CA MET A 34 5.41 -6.75 -17.91
C MET A 34 6.64 -6.17 -17.22
N VAL A 35 7.81 -6.43 -17.81
CA VAL A 35 9.06 -5.73 -17.53
C VAL A 35 9.51 -5.04 -18.82
N ARG A 36 9.93 -3.79 -18.71
CA ARG A 36 10.48 -3.00 -19.82
C ARG A 36 11.70 -2.22 -19.38
N GLY A 37 12.56 -1.88 -20.31
CA GLY A 37 13.73 -1.09 -19.97
C GLY A 37 14.64 -0.84 -21.18
N VAL A 38 15.84 -0.35 -20.89
CA VAL A 38 16.88 -0.05 -21.88
C VAL A 38 18.16 -0.75 -21.49
N VAL A 39 18.84 -1.35 -22.47
CA VAL A 39 20.18 -1.92 -22.31
C VAL A 39 21.21 -0.92 -22.79
N LYS A 40 22.22 -0.64 -21.96
CA LYS A 40 23.33 0.25 -22.26
C LYS A 40 24.67 -0.47 -22.05
N ASP A 41 25.72 0.00 -22.69
CA ASP A 41 27.11 -0.38 -22.37
C ASP A 41 27.66 0.46 -21.20
N ALA A 42 28.88 0.16 -20.79
CA ALA A 42 29.56 0.88 -19.71
C ALA A 42 29.82 2.38 -20.03
N ALA A 43 29.81 2.76 -21.29
CA ALA A 43 29.92 4.15 -21.75
C ALA A 43 28.56 4.88 -21.82
N GLY A 44 27.46 4.19 -21.47
CA GLY A 44 26.10 4.75 -21.50
C GLY A 44 25.43 4.71 -22.87
N LYS A 45 26.05 4.12 -23.89
CA LYS A 45 25.49 3.97 -25.23
C LYS A 45 24.49 2.81 -25.23
N THR A 46 23.38 2.97 -25.94
CA THR A 46 22.36 1.90 -26.09
C THR A 46 22.89 0.70 -26.88
N VAL A 47 22.53 -0.49 -26.45
CA VAL A 47 23.01 -1.76 -27.01
C VAL A 47 21.86 -2.48 -27.72
N GLU A 48 21.95 -2.61 -29.06
CA GLU A 48 21.03 -3.38 -29.89
C GLU A 48 21.32 -4.87 -29.78
N GLY A 49 20.27 -5.70 -29.80
CA GLY A 49 20.37 -7.16 -29.88
C GLY A 49 20.94 -7.84 -28.63
N ALA A 50 21.01 -7.16 -27.52
CA ALA A 50 21.34 -7.79 -26.24
C ALA A 50 20.24 -8.78 -25.85
N LYS A 51 20.63 -9.99 -25.45
CA LYS A 51 19.73 -11.00 -24.90
C LYS A 51 19.35 -10.56 -23.48
N VAL A 52 18.07 -10.38 -23.21
CA VAL A 52 17.53 -10.05 -21.89
C VAL A 52 16.83 -11.26 -21.31
N VAL A 53 17.26 -11.68 -20.15
CA VAL A 53 16.73 -12.83 -19.42
C VAL A 53 15.98 -12.34 -18.19
N VAL A 54 14.73 -12.83 -18.03
CA VAL A 54 13.86 -12.52 -16.90
C VAL A 54 13.57 -13.82 -16.17
N GLU A 55 14.12 -13.98 -14.98
CA GLU A 55 14.00 -15.20 -14.15
C GLU A 55 13.11 -14.94 -12.94
N ALA A 56 12.08 -15.80 -12.75
CA ALA A 56 11.23 -15.72 -11.57
C ALA A 56 11.94 -16.29 -10.34
N GLU A 57 11.93 -15.54 -9.24
CA GLU A 57 12.43 -16.04 -7.95
C GLU A 57 11.44 -17.06 -7.37
N GLY A 58 11.91 -18.27 -7.10
CA GLY A 58 11.14 -19.33 -6.42
C GLY A 58 10.48 -20.40 -7.31
N ASN A 59 10.47 -20.27 -8.66
CA ASN A 59 9.85 -21.30 -9.53
C ASN A 59 10.61 -21.63 -10.82
N ASN A 60 11.85 -21.23 -10.97
CA ASN A 60 12.74 -21.46 -12.11
C ASN A 60 12.14 -21.10 -13.50
N ARG A 61 11.08 -20.33 -13.59
CA ARG A 61 10.55 -19.85 -14.86
C ARG A 61 11.49 -18.78 -15.43
N ARG A 62 11.90 -18.99 -16.67
CA ARG A 62 12.82 -18.13 -17.39
C ARG A 62 12.17 -17.64 -18.68
N PHE A 63 12.26 -16.37 -18.94
CA PHE A 63 11.76 -15.71 -20.16
C PHE A 63 12.94 -15.01 -20.83
N GLU A 64 12.93 -14.96 -22.15
CA GLU A 64 14.00 -14.35 -22.92
C GLU A 64 13.41 -13.37 -23.95
N THR A 65 14.00 -12.19 -24.06
CA THR A 65 13.71 -11.21 -25.08
C THR A 65 15.02 -10.58 -25.57
N LYS A 66 14.96 -9.68 -26.55
CA LYS A 66 16.13 -8.95 -27.06
C LYS A 66 15.86 -7.46 -27.07
N SER A 67 16.90 -6.67 -26.87
CA SER A 67 16.83 -5.23 -27.06
C SER A 67 16.80 -4.85 -28.54
N ASP A 68 16.03 -3.82 -28.87
CA ASP A 68 15.90 -3.27 -30.23
C ASP A 68 17.05 -2.30 -30.58
N LYS A 69 16.95 -1.60 -31.74
CA LYS A 69 17.92 -0.63 -32.22
C LYS A 69 18.16 0.56 -31.27
N LYS A 70 17.19 0.85 -30.40
CA LYS A 70 17.31 1.91 -29.36
C LYS A 70 17.78 1.33 -28.03
N GLY A 71 18.11 0.04 -27.98
CA GLY A 71 18.44 -0.66 -26.76
C GLY A 71 17.22 -0.99 -25.88
N GLU A 72 16.00 -0.70 -26.34
CA GLU A 72 14.78 -0.93 -25.55
C GLU A 72 14.38 -2.40 -25.61
N PHE A 73 13.83 -2.89 -24.48
CA PHE A 73 13.27 -4.25 -24.39
C PHE A 73 11.94 -4.24 -23.64
N VAL A 74 11.09 -5.20 -23.97
CA VAL A 74 9.83 -5.46 -23.28
C VAL A 74 9.64 -6.96 -23.17
N GLN A 75 9.32 -7.45 -21.98
CA GLN A 75 8.88 -8.80 -21.71
C GLN A 75 7.49 -8.76 -21.09
N ILE A 76 6.50 -9.32 -21.78
CA ILE A 76 5.10 -9.42 -21.34
C ILE A 76 4.79 -10.85 -20.89
N GLY A 77 3.61 -11.05 -20.32
CA GLY A 77 3.13 -12.39 -19.93
C GLY A 77 3.72 -12.91 -18.63
N LEU A 78 4.26 -12.04 -17.79
CA LEU A 78 4.85 -12.39 -16.52
C LEU A 78 3.78 -12.47 -15.43
N ALA A 79 3.78 -13.52 -14.62
CA ALA A 79 2.95 -13.57 -13.41
C ALA A 79 3.42 -12.49 -12.41
N PRO A 80 2.52 -11.90 -11.62
CA PRO A 80 2.95 -11.00 -10.54
C PRO A 80 3.90 -11.71 -9.55
N GLY A 81 4.96 -11.01 -9.12
CA GLY A 81 5.96 -11.58 -8.21
C GLY A 81 7.37 -11.04 -8.42
N PRO A 82 8.34 -11.55 -7.63
CA PRO A 82 9.73 -11.16 -7.73
C PRO A 82 10.45 -11.88 -8.89
N TYR A 83 11.23 -11.12 -9.64
CA TYR A 83 12.06 -11.57 -10.75
C TYR A 83 13.46 -10.96 -10.68
N LYS A 84 14.42 -11.61 -11.34
CA LYS A 84 15.75 -11.08 -11.66
C LYS A 84 15.84 -10.87 -13.17
N VAL A 85 16.33 -9.72 -13.58
CA VAL A 85 16.51 -9.35 -14.99
C VAL A 85 17.99 -9.14 -15.26
N THR A 86 18.52 -9.83 -16.27
CA THR A 86 19.91 -9.68 -16.75
C THR A 86 19.92 -9.42 -18.24
N ALA A 87 20.91 -8.69 -18.73
CA ALA A 87 21.18 -8.52 -20.16
C ALA A 87 22.56 -9.07 -20.49
N GLU A 88 22.70 -9.73 -21.64
CA GLU A 88 23.95 -10.35 -22.09
C GLU A 88 24.21 -10.00 -23.57
N LYS A 89 25.45 -9.67 -23.91
CA LYS A 89 25.95 -9.54 -25.29
C LYS A 89 27.45 -9.74 -25.34
N ASP A 90 27.91 -10.48 -26.36
CA ASP A 90 29.34 -10.67 -26.66
C ASP A 90 30.21 -11.11 -25.45
N LYS A 91 29.70 -12.06 -24.66
CA LYS A 91 30.29 -12.58 -23.42
C LYS A 91 30.32 -11.59 -22.24
N ALA A 92 29.74 -10.42 -22.39
CA ALA A 92 29.56 -9.46 -21.30
C ALA A 92 28.10 -9.50 -20.81
N ALA A 93 27.90 -9.44 -19.51
CA ALA A 93 26.57 -9.42 -18.89
C ALA A 93 26.38 -8.19 -18.01
N SER A 94 25.10 -7.84 -17.80
CA SER A 94 24.72 -6.90 -16.73
C SER A 94 24.64 -7.62 -15.39
N ALA A 95 24.61 -6.83 -14.32
CA ALA A 95 24.16 -7.34 -13.03
C ALA A 95 22.74 -7.88 -13.09
N PRO A 96 22.41 -8.93 -12.30
CA PRO A 96 21.03 -9.29 -12.02
C PRO A 96 20.32 -8.14 -11.30
N THR A 97 19.29 -7.57 -11.96
CA THR A 97 18.50 -6.48 -11.38
C THR A 97 17.21 -7.06 -10.83
N PRO A 98 16.96 -6.99 -9.52
CA PRO A 98 15.71 -7.47 -8.95
C PRO A 98 14.55 -6.54 -9.35
N VAL A 99 13.41 -7.13 -9.70
CA VAL A 99 12.17 -6.39 -10.03
C VAL A 99 10.97 -7.15 -9.49
N ASN A 100 10.02 -6.42 -8.94
CA ASN A 100 8.73 -6.98 -8.54
C ASN A 100 7.69 -6.67 -9.63
N VAL A 101 7.32 -7.69 -10.40
CA VAL A 101 6.35 -7.56 -11.48
C VAL A 101 4.95 -7.43 -10.88
N ARG A 102 4.22 -6.41 -11.34
CA ARG A 102 2.82 -6.15 -10.99
C ARG A 102 1.99 -6.13 -12.29
N ILE A 103 0.67 -6.18 -12.14
CA ILE A 103 -0.26 -6.05 -13.28
C ILE A 103 -0.12 -4.68 -13.96
N SER A 104 0.13 -3.63 -13.17
CA SER A 104 0.47 -2.31 -13.70
C SER A 104 1.93 -2.24 -14.12
N PRO A 105 2.26 -1.58 -15.25
CA PRO A 105 3.64 -1.43 -15.71
C PRO A 105 4.50 -0.72 -14.65
N GLY A 106 5.59 -1.34 -14.24
CA GLY A 106 6.62 -0.73 -13.39
C GLY A 106 7.44 0.32 -14.14
N ALA A 107 8.29 1.04 -13.40
CA ALA A 107 9.28 1.94 -13.99
C ALA A 107 10.21 1.18 -14.96
N PRO A 108 10.66 1.80 -16.07
CA PRO A 108 11.58 1.17 -16.99
C PRO A 108 12.94 0.90 -16.31
N LEU A 109 13.50 -0.28 -16.56
CA LEU A 109 14.81 -0.67 -16.06
C LEU A 109 15.93 -0.14 -16.96
N THR A 110 17.10 0.13 -16.38
CA THR A 110 18.33 0.34 -17.13
C THR A 110 19.31 -0.78 -16.79
N LEU A 111 19.65 -1.62 -17.76
CA LEU A 111 20.61 -2.70 -17.65
C LEU A 111 21.92 -2.28 -18.30
N VAL A 112 23.04 -2.32 -17.60
CA VAL A 112 24.36 -1.92 -18.11
C VAL A 112 25.24 -3.15 -18.30
N ILE A 113 25.60 -3.45 -19.56
CA ILE A 113 26.49 -4.55 -19.93
C ILE A 113 27.95 -4.11 -19.84
N GLY A 114 28.84 -4.99 -19.33
CA GLY A 114 30.29 -4.79 -19.35
C GLY A 114 30.86 -3.99 -18.17
N ALA A 115 30.04 -3.53 -17.26
CA ALA A 115 30.52 -3.16 -15.93
C ALA A 115 30.65 -4.44 -15.11
N GLY A 116 31.82 -5.03 -15.05
CA GLY A 116 32.14 -6.36 -14.50
C GLY A 116 31.20 -6.82 -13.39
N GLY A 117 30.35 -7.81 -13.69
CA GLY A 117 29.55 -8.57 -12.74
C GLY A 117 28.66 -7.75 -11.83
N GLY A 118 27.49 -7.36 -12.33
CA GLY A 118 26.31 -7.27 -11.46
C GLY A 118 26.23 -6.13 -10.47
N GLY A 119 26.57 -4.90 -10.80
CA GLY A 119 26.31 -3.75 -9.92
C GLY A 119 25.98 -2.50 -10.71
N ALA A 120 25.18 -1.63 -10.13
CA ALA A 120 25.21 -0.21 -10.47
C ALA A 120 26.69 0.22 -10.51
N SER A 121 27.04 1.22 -11.35
CA SER A 121 28.43 1.72 -11.34
C SER A 121 28.88 1.95 -9.89
N PRO A 122 30.18 1.82 -9.57
CA PRO A 122 30.64 2.02 -8.20
C PRO A 122 30.09 3.32 -7.59
N GLU A 123 29.91 4.34 -8.40
CA GLU A 123 29.33 5.63 -8.01
C GLU A 123 27.81 5.50 -7.68
N VAL A 124 27.04 4.81 -8.52
CA VAL A 124 25.61 4.55 -8.27
C VAL A 124 25.43 3.61 -7.09
N ALA A 125 26.30 2.61 -6.94
CA ALA A 125 26.28 1.72 -5.80
C ALA A 125 26.61 2.48 -4.49
N ALA A 126 27.62 3.35 -4.50
CA ALA A 126 27.96 4.20 -3.36
C ALA A 126 26.81 5.17 -3.03
N LYS A 127 26.20 5.81 -4.05
CA LYS A 127 25.05 6.70 -3.88
C LYS A 127 23.84 5.96 -3.28
N ASN A 128 23.54 4.74 -3.75
CA ASN A 128 22.44 3.93 -3.22
C ASN A 128 22.75 3.45 -1.77
N ALA A 129 24.00 3.12 -1.46
CA ALA A 129 24.42 2.77 -0.12
C ALA A 129 24.31 3.97 0.83
N GLU A 130 24.71 5.17 0.38
CA GLU A 130 24.54 6.42 1.13
C GLU A 130 23.07 6.74 1.36
N LEU A 131 22.23 6.62 0.31
CA LEU A 131 20.77 6.82 0.42
C LEU A 131 20.17 5.91 1.49
N LYS A 132 20.44 4.61 1.42
CA LYS A 132 19.95 3.63 2.38
C LYS A 132 20.38 3.98 3.79
N LYS A 133 21.68 4.18 4.01
CA LYS A 133 22.25 4.54 5.30
C LYS A 133 21.61 5.80 5.88
N THR A 134 21.53 6.86 5.07
CA THR A 134 20.99 8.16 5.49
C THR A 134 19.51 8.04 5.85
N PHE A 135 18.74 7.26 5.08
CA PHE A 135 17.32 6.99 5.38
C PHE A 135 17.17 6.21 6.70
N GLU A 136 17.97 5.15 6.92
CA GLU A 136 17.96 4.37 8.16
C GLU A 136 18.35 5.22 9.38
N GLU A 137 19.35 6.09 9.25
CA GLU A 137 19.73 7.05 10.29
C GLU A 137 18.58 8.01 10.61
N GLY A 138 17.85 8.50 9.58
CA GLY A 138 16.68 9.34 9.77
C GLY A 138 15.56 8.63 10.54
N VAL A 139 15.31 7.36 10.22
CA VAL A 139 14.33 6.54 10.96
C VAL A 139 14.74 6.35 12.42
N ALA A 140 16.03 6.08 12.67
CA ALA A 140 16.56 5.93 14.02
C ALA A 140 16.43 7.23 14.84
N ALA A 141 16.78 8.38 14.25
CA ALA A 141 16.64 9.70 14.87
C ALA A 141 15.16 10.00 15.18
N SER A 142 14.24 9.72 14.24
CA SER A 142 12.81 9.94 14.44
C SER A 142 12.27 9.10 15.62
N ARG A 143 12.66 7.82 15.71
CA ARG A 143 12.28 6.93 16.82
C ARG A 143 12.84 7.38 18.17
N ALA A 144 14.01 8.00 18.17
CA ALA A 144 14.62 8.59 19.37
C ALA A 144 14.00 9.93 19.76
N GLY A 145 13.04 10.45 19.00
CA GLY A 145 12.44 11.78 19.24
C GLY A 145 13.30 12.95 18.73
N ASN A 146 14.43 12.68 18.08
CA ASN A 146 15.34 13.69 17.53
C ASN A 146 14.84 14.17 16.16
N HIS A 147 13.69 14.87 16.15
CA HIS A 147 12.99 15.19 14.92
C HIS A 147 13.75 16.14 13.98
N ASP A 148 14.58 17.03 14.51
CA ASP A 148 15.41 17.91 13.68
C ASP A 148 16.49 17.14 12.92
N ASP A 149 17.17 16.23 13.58
CA ASP A 149 18.15 15.34 12.92
C ASP A 149 17.47 14.41 11.90
N ALA A 150 16.32 13.84 12.27
CA ALA A 150 15.53 13.02 11.36
C ALA A 150 15.18 13.77 10.07
N ILE A 151 14.69 15.02 10.17
CA ILE A 151 14.38 15.85 9.00
C ILE A 151 15.61 16.09 8.15
N ALA A 152 16.75 16.44 8.74
CA ALA A 152 18.00 16.66 8.01
C ALA A 152 18.46 15.39 7.24
N LYS A 153 18.37 14.21 7.88
CA LYS A 153 18.69 12.92 7.25
C LYS A 153 17.73 12.60 6.09
N PHE A 154 16.43 12.76 6.26
CA PHE A 154 15.46 12.50 5.20
C PHE A 154 15.57 13.51 4.05
N GLN A 155 15.91 14.78 4.33
CA GLN A 155 16.23 15.77 3.30
C GLN A 155 17.46 15.34 2.49
N ARG A 156 18.54 14.90 3.16
CA ARG A 156 19.73 14.37 2.48
C ARG A 156 19.38 13.14 1.62
N ALA A 157 18.56 12.24 2.13
CA ALA A 157 18.08 11.08 1.36
C ALA A 157 17.26 11.51 0.13
N ALA A 158 16.42 12.54 0.24
CA ALA A 158 15.65 13.09 -0.87
C ALA A 158 16.53 13.78 -1.93
N GLU A 159 17.65 14.41 -1.55
CA GLU A 159 18.67 14.92 -2.49
C GLU A 159 19.34 13.79 -3.29
N LEU A 160 19.62 12.67 -2.61
CA LEU A 160 20.20 11.48 -3.26
C LEU A 160 19.19 10.80 -4.20
N ASN A 161 17.90 10.85 -3.88
CA ASN A 161 16.83 10.31 -4.71
C ASN A 161 15.61 11.24 -4.71
N ALA A 162 15.48 12.05 -5.76
CA ALA A 162 14.39 13.02 -5.90
C ALA A 162 12.98 12.38 -5.95
N SER A 163 12.88 11.07 -6.22
CA SER A 163 11.60 10.32 -6.22
C SER A 163 11.31 9.65 -4.87
N CYS A 164 12.06 9.96 -3.82
CA CYS A 164 11.88 9.38 -2.49
C CYS A 164 10.63 9.93 -1.80
N TYR A 165 9.45 9.43 -2.16
CA TYR A 165 8.19 9.82 -1.52
C TYR A 165 8.18 9.47 -0.02
N ASP A 166 8.80 8.33 0.39
CA ASP A 166 8.94 7.95 1.80
C ASP A 166 9.80 8.95 2.60
N CYS A 167 10.80 9.59 1.97
CA CYS A 167 11.57 10.65 2.61
C CYS A 167 10.66 11.82 2.99
N TYR A 168 9.83 12.29 2.06
CA TYR A 168 8.90 13.39 2.32
C TYR A 168 7.82 13.03 3.32
N TYR A 169 7.32 11.79 3.31
CA TYR A 169 6.40 11.28 4.32
C TYR A 169 7.02 11.36 5.73
N ASN A 170 8.26 10.89 5.89
CA ASN A 170 8.95 10.91 7.18
C ASN A 170 9.36 12.33 7.63
N ILE A 171 9.67 13.23 6.70
CA ILE A 171 9.83 14.67 6.98
C ILE A 171 8.52 15.22 7.54
N ALA A 172 7.39 14.95 6.87
CA ALA A 172 6.08 15.40 7.30
C ALA A 172 5.71 14.87 8.69
N TYR A 173 5.95 13.58 8.94
CA TYR A 173 5.75 12.98 10.26
C TYR A 173 6.58 13.69 11.34
N SER A 174 7.87 13.91 11.09
CA SER A 174 8.77 14.59 12.04
C SER A 174 8.35 16.05 12.27
N GLN A 175 7.91 16.78 11.25
CA GLN A 175 7.35 18.14 11.39
C GLN A 175 6.04 18.14 12.20
N THR A 176 5.21 17.11 12.02
CA THR A 176 3.98 16.94 12.82
C THR A 176 4.30 16.80 14.30
N GLN A 177 5.31 16.00 14.67
CA GLN A 177 5.75 15.84 16.06
C GLN A 177 6.26 17.15 16.65
N LYS A 178 6.89 17.99 15.82
CA LYS A 178 7.33 19.35 16.19
C LYS A 178 6.19 20.38 16.22
N LYS A 179 4.98 19.99 15.84
CA LYS A 179 3.81 20.85 15.67
C LYS A 179 3.98 21.95 14.60
N ASP A 180 4.92 21.78 13.67
CA ASP A 180 5.09 22.66 12.51
C ASP A 180 4.14 22.19 11.39
N LEU A 181 2.86 22.53 11.57
CA LEU A 181 1.78 21.99 10.74
C LEU A 181 1.87 22.43 9.28
N GLU A 182 2.40 23.62 9.01
CA GLU A 182 2.54 24.13 7.64
C GLU A 182 3.60 23.35 6.86
N LYS A 183 4.76 23.11 7.47
CA LYS A 183 5.81 22.30 6.85
C LYS A 183 5.40 20.82 6.73
N ALA A 184 4.67 20.29 7.70
CA ALA A 184 4.12 18.95 7.64
C ALA A 184 3.14 18.81 6.46
N GLU A 185 2.22 19.76 6.29
CA GLU A 185 1.28 19.80 5.16
C GLU A 185 2.03 19.80 3.81
N ALA A 186 3.01 20.69 3.64
CA ALA A 186 3.79 20.79 2.43
C ALA A 186 4.53 19.46 2.10
N ALA A 187 5.12 18.82 3.10
CA ALA A 187 5.86 17.59 2.93
C ALA A 187 4.94 16.39 2.62
N TYR A 188 3.76 16.26 3.25
CA TYR A 188 2.77 15.24 2.87
C TYR A 188 2.28 15.45 1.45
N LYS A 189 1.97 16.68 1.03
CA LYS A 189 1.60 17.00 -0.35
C LYS A 189 2.69 16.60 -1.33
N LYS A 190 3.96 16.83 -0.99
CA LYS A 190 5.09 16.42 -1.83
C LYS A 190 5.21 14.90 -1.94
N ALA A 191 4.99 14.16 -0.86
CA ALA A 191 4.94 12.69 -0.90
C ALA A 191 3.82 12.18 -1.82
N ILE A 192 2.64 12.80 -1.76
CA ILE A 192 1.48 12.47 -2.62
C ILE A 192 1.76 12.82 -4.09
N GLU A 193 2.39 13.96 -4.37
CA GLU A 193 2.81 14.35 -5.73
C GLU A 193 3.73 13.29 -6.36
N LEU A 194 4.68 12.78 -5.59
CA LEU A 194 5.62 11.74 -6.05
C LEU A 194 4.96 10.36 -6.15
N LYS A 195 3.95 10.07 -5.34
CA LYS A 195 3.22 8.80 -5.32
C LYS A 195 1.73 9.06 -5.02
N ALA A 196 0.94 9.28 -6.07
CA ALA A 196 -0.49 9.61 -5.96
C ALA A 196 -1.33 8.54 -5.23
N GLY A 197 -0.88 7.29 -5.20
CA GLY A 197 -1.52 6.18 -4.48
C GLY A 197 -1.00 5.96 -3.05
N TYR A 198 -0.39 6.97 -2.42
CA TYR A 198 0.21 6.83 -1.09
C TYR A 198 -0.81 7.12 0.02
N GLY A 199 -1.62 6.10 0.37
CA GLY A 199 -2.71 6.21 1.35
C GLY A 199 -2.26 6.72 2.72
N GLU A 200 -1.08 6.31 3.20
CA GLU A 200 -0.51 6.75 4.47
C GLU A 200 -0.22 8.27 4.49
N ALA A 201 0.22 8.82 3.36
CA ALA A 201 0.45 10.27 3.26
C ALA A 201 -0.88 11.05 3.25
N TYR A 202 -1.94 10.51 2.64
CA TYR A 202 -3.28 11.09 2.75
C TYR A 202 -3.82 11.03 4.19
N SER A 203 -3.58 9.93 4.93
CA SER A 203 -3.96 9.83 6.35
C SER A 203 -3.21 10.86 7.20
N GLY A 204 -1.91 11.03 6.97
CA GLY A 204 -1.10 12.06 7.63
C GLY A 204 -1.61 13.47 7.33
N LEU A 205 -1.92 13.76 6.06
CA LEU A 205 -2.45 15.05 5.63
C LEU A 205 -3.83 15.34 6.25
N ALA A 206 -4.70 14.32 6.36
CA ALA A 206 -5.99 14.44 7.03
C ALA A 206 -5.84 14.85 8.50
N ASN A 207 -4.87 14.24 9.21
CA ASN A 207 -4.56 14.62 10.59
C ASN A 207 -4.07 16.07 10.69
N ILE A 208 -3.18 16.50 9.80
CA ILE A 208 -2.71 17.91 9.76
C ILE A 208 -3.88 18.86 9.54
N TYR A 209 -4.76 18.60 8.58
CA TYR A 209 -5.92 19.43 8.33
C TYR A 209 -6.88 19.46 9.53
N ASN A 210 -7.10 18.33 10.20
CA ASN A 210 -7.90 18.28 11.43
C ASN A 210 -7.28 19.16 12.55
N MET A 211 -5.95 19.09 12.73
CA MET A 211 -5.23 19.94 13.69
C MET A 211 -5.30 21.44 13.34
N GLN A 212 -5.31 21.76 12.04
CA GLN A 212 -5.48 23.13 11.53
C GLN A 212 -6.95 23.60 11.53
N ARG A 213 -7.89 22.74 11.95
CA ARG A 213 -9.36 22.97 11.89
C ARG A 213 -9.91 23.14 10.47
N LYS A 214 -9.20 22.65 9.46
CA LYS A 214 -9.64 22.56 8.07
C LYS A 214 -10.42 21.25 7.88
N PHE A 215 -11.62 21.18 8.46
CA PHE A 215 -12.34 19.92 8.64
C PHE A 215 -12.83 19.30 7.35
N ASP A 216 -13.23 20.10 6.35
CA ASP A 216 -13.68 19.58 5.06
C ASP A 216 -12.51 18.98 4.27
N GLU A 217 -11.35 19.62 4.26
CA GLU A 217 -10.13 19.11 3.66
C GLU A 217 -9.64 17.86 4.40
N ALA A 218 -9.76 17.82 5.73
CA ALA A 218 -9.45 16.65 6.54
C ALA A 218 -10.34 15.45 6.16
N ALA A 219 -11.65 15.68 6.01
CA ALA A 219 -12.60 14.65 5.62
C ALA A 219 -12.31 14.11 4.20
N ALA A 220 -12.01 15.01 3.25
CA ALA A 220 -11.65 14.62 1.89
C ALA A 220 -10.36 13.79 1.82
N ALA A 221 -9.30 14.23 2.53
CA ALA A 221 -8.03 13.52 2.59
C ALA A 221 -8.18 12.14 3.26
N SER A 222 -8.95 12.04 4.35
CA SER A 222 -9.21 10.78 5.03
C SER A 222 -10.02 9.82 4.15
N ALA A 223 -11.05 10.29 3.43
CA ALA A 223 -11.80 9.47 2.49
C ALA A 223 -10.89 8.91 1.37
N LYS A 224 -9.95 9.73 0.86
CA LYS A 224 -8.98 9.28 -0.14
C LYS A 224 -8.01 8.23 0.41
N ALA A 225 -7.56 8.38 1.66
CA ALA A 225 -6.75 7.37 2.33
C ALA A 225 -7.48 6.02 2.44
N MET A 226 -8.75 6.04 2.80
CA MET A 226 -9.59 4.84 2.90
C MET A 226 -9.81 4.17 1.54
N GLU A 227 -10.10 4.95 0.48
CA GLU A 227 -10.21 4.45 -0.90
C GLU A 227 -8.94 3.69 -1.32
N LEU A 228 -7.77 4.26 -1.04
CA LEU A 228 -6.48 3.70 -1.41
C LEU A 228 -6.10 2.47 -0.57
N SER A 229 -6.50 2.38 0.70
CA SER A 229 -6.26 1.22 1.55
C SER A 229 -7.16 0.04 1.19
N GLY A 230 -8.39 0.28 0.76
CA GLY A 230 -9.33 -0.76 0.30
C GLY A 230 -8.96 -1.36 -1.06
N ALA A 231 -8.33 -0.62 -1.94
CA ALA A 231 -7.95 -1.06 -3.28
C ALA A 231 -6.84 -2.13 -3.31
N GLY A 232 -6.10 -2.33 -2.20
CA GLY A 232 -4.93 -3.22 -2.15
C GLY A 232 -5.06 -4.48 -1.29
N SER A 233 -6.07 -4.60 -0.43
CA SER A 233 -6.03 -5.60 0.65
C SER A 233 -7.12 -6.69 0.59
N GLY A 234 -8.05 -6.65 -0.38
CA GLY A 234 -9.17 -7.63 -0.39
C GLY A 234 -10.06 -7.55 0.88
N ALA A 235 -9.79 -6.60 1.78
CA ALA A 235 -10.63 -6.32 2.92
C ALA A 235 -11.92 -5.63 2.46
N ALA A 236 -13.03 -5.94 3.09
CA ALA A 236 -14.33 -5.34 2.81
C ALA A 236 -14.20 -3.81 2.69
N ALA A 237 -14.84 -3.23 1.68
CA ALA A 237 -14.82 -1.81 1.40
C ALA A 237 -15.13 -1.00 2.67
N GLY A 238 -14.10 -0.42 3.31
CA GLY A 238 -14.32 0.27 4.58
C GLY A 238 -13.06 0.74 5.32
N GLY A 239 -11.87 0.29 4.93
CA GLY A 239 -10.64 0.66 5.65
C GLY A 239 -10.40 -0.12 6.94
N SER A 240 -9.25 0.09 7.60
CA SER A 240 -8.97 -0.49 8.91
C SER A 240 -9.87 0.15 9.98
N PRO A 241 -10.13 -0.55 11.12
CA PRO A 241 -10.90 0.03 12.24
C PRO A 241 -10.38 1.39 12.69
N ASP A 242 -9.07 1.56 12.74
CA ASP A 242 -8.46 2.83 13.13
C ASP A 242 -8.69 3.92 12.09
N ALA A 243 -8.69 3.60 10.78
CA ALA A 243 -8.99 4.55 9.71
C ALA A 243 -10.45 5.00 9.76
N LEU A 244 -11.39 4.06 9.98
CA LEU A 244 -12.81 4.36 10.18
C LEU A 244 -13.00 5.26 11.40
N PHE A 245 -12.38 4.94 12.54
CA PHE A 245 -12.44 5.74 13.74
C PHE A 245 -11.94 7.17 13.51
N ASN A 246 -10.77 7.32 12.90
CA ASN A 246 -10.19 8.63 12.60
C ASN A 246 -11.08 9.45 11.68
N GLN A 247 -11.69 8.82 10.66
CA GLN A 247 -12.68 9.48 9.81
C GLN A 247 -13.90 9.95 10.63
N GLY A 248 -14.39 9.13 11.54
CA GLY A 248 -15.48 9.50 12.46
C GLY A 248 -15.13 10.73 13.30
N VAL A 249 -13.91 10.78 13.88
CA VAL A 249 -13.43 11.93 14.66
C VAL A 249 -13.35 13.20 13.81
N ILE A 250 -12.86 13.11 12.58
CA ILE A 250 -12.78 14.25 11.65
C ILE A 250 -14.19 14.77 11.35
N LEU A 251 -15.14 13.88 11.02
CA LEU A 251 -16.52 14.23 10.74
C LEU A 251 -17.22 14.85 11.96
N TRP A 252 -16.95 14.32 13.15
CA TRP A 252 -17.41 14.90 14.42
C TRP A 252 -16.94 16.33 14.59
N ASN A 253 -15.65 16.59 14.41
CA ASN A 253 -15.05 17.92 14.50
C ASN A 253 -15.59 18.87 13.42
N ALA A 254 -16.00 18.34 12.27
CA ALA A 254 -16.68 19.09 11.21
C ALA A 254 -18.17 19.39 11.50
N GLY A 255 -18.71 18.90 12.63
CA GLY A 255 -20.13 19.03 12.96
C GLY A 255 -21.04 18.09 12.19
N LYS A 256 -20.51 17.16 11.38
CA LYS A 256 -21.24 16.16 10.59
C LYS A 256 -21.57 14.93 11.46
N ILE A 257 -22.35 15.15 12.53
CA ILE A 257 -22.55 14.16 13.60
C ILE A 257 -23.15 12.85 13.10
N ALA A 258 -24.15 12.91 12.21
CA ALA A 258 -24.80 11.72 11.66
C ALA A 258 -23.82 10.84 10.83
N ASP A 259 -22.90 11.47 10.10
CA ASP A 259 -21.90 10.73 9.32
C ASP A 259 -20.77 10.22 10.23
N ALA A 260 -20.37 10.99 11.25
CA ALA A 260 -19.44 10.53 12.29
C ALA A 260 -19.95 9.27 12.99
N LYS A 261 -21.22 9.25 13.39
CA LYS A 261 -21.88 8.10 14.00
C LYS A 261 -21.77 6.84 13.14
N LYS A 262 -22.05 6.92 11.84
CA LYS A 262 -21.89 5.79 10.89
C LYS A 262 -20.46 5.24 10.89
N GLN A 263 -19.46 6.10 10.97
CA GLN A 263 -18.06 5.67 11.01
C GLN A 263 -17.70 5.00 12.33
N PHE A 264 -18.23 5.48 13.47
CA PHE A 264 -18.03 4.83 14.76
C PHE A 264 -18.74 3.46 14.83
N GLU A 265 -19.96 3.36 14.29
CA GLU A 265 -20.68 2.09 14.14
C GLU A 265 -19.88 1.09 13.26
N ALA A 266 -19.35 1.54 12.11
CA ALA A 266 -18.52 0.73 11.25
C ALA A 266 -17.21 0.31 11.94
N THR A 267 -16.61 1.18 12.75
CA THR A 267 -15.43 0.86 13.56
C THR A 267 -15.74 -0.28 14.53
N ILE A 268 -16.85 -0.19 15.26
CA ILE A 268 -17.29 -1.20 16.24
C ILE A 268 -17.63 -2.52 15.52
N ALA A 269 -18.27 -2.46 14.35
CA ALA A 269 -18.56 -3.64 13.56
C ALA A 269 -17.28 -4.39 13.13
N ALA A 270 -16.23 -3.63 12.77
CA ALA A 270 -14.93 -4.18 12.37
C ALA A 270 -14.07 -4.61 13.58
N LYS A 271 -14.22 -3.92 14.72
CA LYS A 271 -13.47 -4.17 15.96
C LYS A 271 -14.37 -3.91 17.18
N PRO A 272 -15.11 -4.93 17.66
CA PRO A 272 -16.08 -4.79 18.77
C PRO A 272 -15.50 -4.40 20.13
N ASP A 273 -14.19 -4.49 20.29
CA ASP A 273 -13.45 -4.10 21.50
C ASP A 273 -12.74 -2.74 21.37
N HIS A 274 -13.10 -1.92 20.36
CA HIS A 274 -12.55 -0.60 20.19
C HIS A 274 -13.18 0.38 21.18
N ALA A 275 -12.59 0.51 22.36
CA ALA A 275 -13.15 1.30 23.46
C ALA A 275 -13.52 2.73 23.05
N GLU A 276 -12.60 3.48 22.45
CA GLU A 276 -12.83 4.89 22.09
C GLU A 276 -13.96 5.07 21.07
N ALA A 277 -14.22 4.07 20.19
CA ALA A 277 -15.35 4.12 19.27
C ALA A 277 -16.68 4.02 20.01
N HIS A 278 -16.79 3.16 21.04
CA HIS A 278 -17.96 3.10 21.91
C HIS A 278 -18.19 4.43 22.63
N TYR A 279 -17.14 5.08 23.14
CA TYR A 279 -17.28 6.39 23.79
C TYR A 279 -17.80 7.44 22.80
N GLN A 280 -17.21 7.53 21.60
CA GLN A 280 -17.61 8.52 20.59
C GLN A 280 -19.02 8.24 20.03
N LEU A 281 -19.40 6.97 19.86
CA LEU A 281 -20.76 6.60 19.48
C LEU A 281 -21.76 7.01 20.57
N GLY A 282 -21.43 6.76 21.85
CA GLY A 282 -22.22 7.22 22.99
C GLY A 282 -22.43 8.74 22.97
N MET A 283 -21.39 9.53 22.70
CA MET A 283 -21.47 10.98 22.55
C MET A 283 -22.38 11.40 21.37
N ALA A 284 -22.28 10.69 20.23
CA ALA A 284 -23.13 10.96 19.08
C ALA A 284 -24.62 10.68 19.39
N LEU A 285 -24.89 9.60 20.09
CA LEU A 285 -26.24 9.23 20.52
C LEU A 285 -26.82 10.22 21.56
N VAL A 286 -26.00 10.77 22.47
CA VAL A 286 -26.42 11.88 23.36
C VAL A 286 -26.84 13.08 22.55
N ASN A 287 -26.06 13.45 21.52
CA ASN A 287 -26.37 14.59 20.65
C ASN A 287 -27.68 14.38 19.88
N GLU A 288 -28.03 13.15 19.52
CA GLU A 288 -29.30 12.78 18.90
C GLU A 288 -30.47 12.66 19.89
N GLY A 289 -30.23 12.76 21.20
CA GLY A 289 -31.24 12.54 22.24
C GLY A 289 -31.54 11.07 22.53
N ASN A 290 -30.82 10.12 21.94
CA ASN A 290 -30.96 8.69 22.21
C ASN A 290 -30.18 8.30 23.47
N LEU A 291 -30.71 8.66 24.63
CA LEU A 291 -30.04 8.46 25.92
C LEU A 291 -29.89 6.96 26.27
N ALA A 292 -30.88 6.13 25.90
CA ALA A 292 -30.82 4.69 26.17
C ALA A 292 -29.68 4.02 25.40
N GLY A 293 -29.55 4.33 24.09
CA GLY A 293 -28.45 3.85 23.26
C GLY A 293 -27.10 4.37 23.76
N ALA A 294 -27.04 5.65 24.11
CA ALA A 294 -25.81 6.26 24.65
C ALA A 294 -25.36 5.56 25.94
N GLY A 295 -26.29 5.23 26.84
CA GLY A 295 -26.01 4.49 28.06
C GLY A 295 -25.34 3.15 27.81
N ALA A 296 -25.86 2.36 26.86
CA ALA A 296 -25.28 1.07 26.49
C ALA A 296 -23.82 1.21 25.98
N GLU A 297 -23.58 2.22 25.14
CA GLU A 297 -22.26 2.46 24.58
C GLU A 297 -21.24 2.95 25.64
N PHE A 298 -21.64 3.83 26.57
CA PHE A 298 -20.78 4.24 27.68
C PHE A 298 -20.49 3.11 28.65
N GLU A 299 -21.47 2.22 28.94
CA GLU A 299 -21.23 1.01 29.74
C GLU A 299 -20.17 0.13 29.09
N LYS A 300 -20.28 -0.08 27.76
CA LYS A 300 -19.29 -0.86 27.00
C LYS A 300 -17.91 -0.21 27.05
N TYR A 301 -17.82 1.11 26.90
CA TYR A 301 -16.56 1.82 27.03
C TYR A 301 -15.94 1.61 28.41
N VAL A 302 -16.70 1.82 29.50
CA VAL A 302 -16.20 1.65 30.87
C VAL A 302 -15.77 0.22 31.16
N GLN A 303 -16.44 -0.77 30.55
CA GLN A 303 -16.04 -2.17 30.65
C GLN A 303 -14.68 -2.42 29.96
N LEU A 304 -14.49 -1.88 28.73
CA LEU A 304 -13.27 -2.07 27.93
C LEU A 304 -12.09 -1.25 28.45
N ALA A 305 -12.35 -0.06 28.93
CA ALA A 305 -11.35 0.91 29.39
C ALA A 305 -11.72 1.55 30.74
N PRO A 306 -11.75 0.80 31.85
CA PRO A 306 -12.23 1.27 33.15
C PRO A 306 -11.41 2.45 33.71
N ASN A 307 -10.15 2.60 33.28
CA ASN A 307 -9.21 3.66 33.64
C ASN A 307 -8.79 4.49 32.38
N GLY A 308 -9.54 4.38 31.30
CA GLY A 308 -9.29 5.13 30.07
C GLY A 308 -9.48 6.65 30.28
N PRO A 309 -8.98 7.47 29.33
CA PRO A 309 -8.99 8.92 29.44
C PRO A 309 -10.40 9.50 29.61
N ASN A 310 -11.41 8.85 29.07
CA ASN A 310 -12.82 9.28 29.13
C ASN A 310 -13.65 8.55 30.19
N ALA A 311 -13.04 7.67 31.03
CA ALA A 311 -13.78 6.81 31.95
C ALA A 311 -14.56 7.60 33.03
N ALA A 312 -13.97 8.66 33.56
CA ALA A 312 -14.65 9.53 34.52
C ALA A 312 -15.87 10.24 33.90
N THR A 313 -15.71 10.76 32.70
CA THR A 313 -16.79 11.42 31.93
C THR A 313 -17.91 10.45 31.61
N ALA A 314 -17.59 9.27 31.09
CA ALA A 314 -18.57 8.23 30.77
C ALA A 314 -19.38 7.81 32.00
N LYS A 315 -18.71 7.56 33.14
CA LYS A 315 -19.37 7.23 34.43
C LYS A 315 -20.28 8.36 34.89
N GLY A 316 -19.87 9.61 34.76
CA GLY A 316 -20.67 10.80 35.11
C GLY A 316 -21.95 10.90 34.26
N ILE A 317 -21.84 10.69 32.95
CA ILE A 317 -22.99 10.70 32.02
C ILE A 317 -23.94 9.54 32.38
N LEU A 318 -23.43 8.33 32.60
CA LEU A 318 -24.23 7.17 33.00
C LEU A 318 -25.03 7.44 34.28
N ALA A 319 -24.44 8.08 35.28
CA ALA A 319 -25.14 8.43 36.51
C ALA A 319 -26.27 9.44 36.30
N THR A 320 -26.19 10.24 35.22
CA THR A 320 -27.22 11.22 34.86
C THR A 320 -28.35 10.58 34.04
N ILE A 321 -28.02 9.69 33.10
CA ILE A 321 -28.98 9.03 32.22
C ILE A 321 -29.85 8.01 32.98
N LYS A 322 -29.34 7.41 34.06
CA LYS A 322 -30.06 6.40 34.88
C LYS A 322 -30.98 7.00 35.93
N LYS A 323 -31.04 8.31 36.07
CA LYS A 323 -31.99 9.00 36.94
C LYS A 323 -33.28 9.33 36.19
#